data_c52a618ca4b31c6a6566bfe8004ff2d8
#
_entry.id   c52a618ca4b31c6a6566bfe8004ff2d8
#
_cell.length_a   1.000
_cell.length_b   1.000
_cell.length_c   1.000
_cell.angle_alpha   90.00
_cell.angle_beta   90.00
_cell.angle_gamma   90.00
#
_symmetry.space_group_name_H-M   'P 1'
#
loop_
_entity.id
_entity.type
_entity.pdbx_description
1 polymer ?
#
loop_
_entity_poly.entity_id
_entity_poly.type
_entity_poly.pdbx_seq_one_letter_code
_entity_poly.pdbx_strand_id
1 'polypeptide(L)'
;VELKVNEYFSYNDAMTEVLRMTPNRVMLSEARSTEVKQLVECWTTGITGFTTLHTDDVRKIPDRILNMMPSRQDAERLENDVYVGMDVGVLLETRSSGEEGKQERYISQIGFFSREDGKNRCMLAVQGGQLTEQQELKFLPKDIKRKMDKAGITDVFYCEQLQKMLEEEGMVYEKNVDD
;
A
#
# COMPACT_ATOMS: atom_id res chain seq x y z
N VAL A 1 9.98 15.62 8.89
CA VAL A 1 9.32 16.93 8.76
C VAL A 1 7.84 16.71 8.54
N GLU A 2 6.98 17.45 9.23
CA GLU A 2 5.54 17.49 9.03
C GLU A 2 5.19 18.84 8.40
N LEU A 3 4.46 18.82 7.27
CA LEU A 3 3.95 20.03 6.63
C LEU A 3 2.43 20.05 6.80
N LYS A 4 1.92 21.18 7.30
CA LYS A 4 0.47 21.39 7.49
C LYS A 4 -0.01 22.38 6.45
N VAL A 5 -1.03 21.98 5.70
CA VAL A 5 -1.69 22.84 4.72
C VAL A 5 -2.71 23.76 5.39
N ASN A 6 -2.90 24.94 4.82
CA ASN A 6 -3.88 25.93 5.25
C ASN A 6 -4.33 26.78 4.06
N GLU A 7 -5.06 27.86 4.29
CA GLU A 7 -5.54 28.79 3.24
C GLU A 7 -4.43 29.49 2.45
N TYR A 8 -3.21 29.61 3.00
CA TYR A 8 -2.05 30.25 2.37
C TYR A 8 -1.00 29.27 1.83
N PHE A 9 -1.13 28.00 2.20
CA PHE A 9 -0.17 26.95 1.82
C PHE A 9 -0.94 25.69 1.44
N SER A 10 -1.14 25.52 0.15
CA SER A 10 -1.92 24.42 -0.41
C SER A 10 -1.19 23.07 -0.41
N TYR A 11 -1.90 21.98 -0.70
CA TYR A 11 -1.27 20.68 -0.95
C TYR A 11 -0.25 20.72 -2.10
N ASN A 12 -0.53 21.48 -3.16
CA ASN A 12 0.39 21.62 -4.28
C ASN A 12 1.69 22.31 -3.84
N ASP A 13 1.59 23.35 -3.02
CA ASP A 13 2.75 24.04 -2.48
C ASP A 13 3.56 23.11 -1.59
N ALA A 14 2.88 22.40 -0.68
CA ALA A 14 3.50 21.41 0.20
C ALA A 14 4.25 20.32 -0.57
N MET A 15 3.63 19.73 -1.60
CA MET A 15 4.27 18.70 -2.42
C MET A 15 5.43 19.24 -3.25
N THR A 16 5.33 20.48 -3.76
CA THR A 16 6.43 21.13 -4.46
C THR A 16 7.64 21.31 -3.54
N GLU A 17 7.43 21.74 -2.30
CA GLU A 17 8.51 21.87 -1.32
C GLU A 17 9.06 20.51 -0.88
N VAL A 18 8.19 19.51 -0.69
CA VAL A 18 8.60 18.14 -0.38
C VAL A 18 9.56 17.59 -1.45
N LEU A 19 9.23 17.76 -2.73
CA LEU A 19 10.10 17.29 -3.83
C LEU A 19 11.47 17.99 -3.83
N ARG A 20 11.53 19.27 -3.44
CA ARG A 20 12.80 20.01 -3.30
C ARG A 20 13.65 19.55 -2.14
N MET A 21 13.02 19.00 -1.08
CA MET A 21 13.71 18.45 0.08
C MET A 21 14.36 17.09 -0.18
N THR A 22 14.17 16.49 -1.37
CA THR A 22 14.67 15.16 -1.75
C THR A 22 14.42 14.09 -0.67
N PRO A 23 13.17 13.88 -0.24
CA PRO A 23 12.87 12.97 0.86
C PRO A 23 13.04 11.52 0.41
N ASN A 24 13.40 10.65 1.34
CA ASN A 24 13.40 9.21 1.10
C ASN A 24 11.97 8.63 1.08
N ARG A 25 11.05 9.27 1.80
CA ARG A 25 9.65 8.82 1.92
C ARG A 25 8.71 10.01 2.02
N VAL A 26 7.54 9.87 1.40
CA VAL A 26 6.42 10.82 1.49
C VAL A 26 5.22 10.08 2.06
N MET A 27 4.63 10.65 3.10
CA MET A 27 3.41 10.12 3.72
C MET A 27 2.32 11.17 3.59
N LEU A 28 1.26 10.82 2.87
CA LEU A 28 0.05 11.62 2.81
C LEU A 28 -0.99 10.95 3.72
N SER A 29 -1.47 11.68 4.72
CA SER A 29 -2.39 11.12 5.73
C SER A 29 -3.64 10.52 5.10
N GLU A 30 -4.20 11.16 4.08
CA GLU A 30 -5.34 10.64 3.31
C GLU A 30 -5.37 11.27 1.91
N ALA A 31 -5.55 10.43 0.90
CA ALA A 31 -5.81 10.87 -0.47
C ALA A 31 -7.31 11.07 -0.67
N ARG A 32 -7.73 12.30 -0.97
CA ARG A 32 -9.15 12.67 -1.14
C ARG A 32 -9.46 13.33 -2.47
N SER A 33 -8.49 14.00 -3.07
CA SER A 33 -8.68 14.87 -4.23
C SER A 33 -7.44 14.90 -5.12
N THR A 34 -7.18 16.04 -5.75
CA THR A 34 -6.15 16.25 -6.77
C THR A 34 -4.71 16.09 -6.28
N GLU A 35 -4.45 16.11 -4.97
CA GLU A 35 -3.14 15.86 -4.36
C GLU A 35 -2.60 14.46 -4.68
N VAL A 36 -3.47 13.53 -5.01
CA VAL A 36 -3.09 12.17 -5.41
C VAL A 36 -2.21 12.15 -6.66
N LYS A 37 -2.34 13.15 -7.53
CA LYS A 37 -1.50 13.27 -8.72
C LYS A 37 -0.02 13.40 -8.36
N GLN A 38 0.30 14.32 -7.46
CA GLN A 38 1.68 14.53 -7.02
C GLN A 38 2.21 13.32 -6.24
N LEU A 39 1.34 12.63 -5.50
CA LEU A 39 1.72 11.40 -4.81
C LEU A 39 2.15 10.31 -5.80
N VAL A 40 1.38 10.09 -6.87
CA VAL A 40 1.72 9.13 -7.93
C VAL A 40 3.01 9.56 -8.65
N GLU A 41 3.19 10.84 -8.93
CA GLU A 41 4.43 11.39 -9.49
C GLU A 41 5.65 11.09 -8.56
N CYS A 42 5.51 11.25 -7.23
CA CYS A 42 6.55 10.86 -6.28
C CYS A 42 6.90 9.36 -6.40
N TRP A 43 5.89 8.50 -6.43
CA TRP A 43 6.12 7.05 -6.52
C TRP A 43 6.82 6.64 -7.81
N THR A 44 6.45 7.24 -8.94
CA THR A 44 7.09 6.92 -10.24
C THR A 44 8.52 7.47 -10.36
N THR A 45 8.88 8.47 -9.54
CA THR A 45 10.27 8.99 -9.46
C THR A 45 11.14 8.24 -8.44
N GLY A 46 10.60 7.21 -7.79
CA GLY A 46 11.33 6.37 -6.85
C GLY A 46 11.28 6.82 -5.39
N ILE A 47 10.55 7.88 -5.08
CA ILE A 47 10.25 8.26 -3.70
C ILE A 47 9.20 7.30 -3.17
N THR A 48 9.52 6.57 -2.10
CA THR A 48 8.60 5.62 -1.46
C THR A 48 7.66 6.32 -0.47
N GLY A 49 6.59 5.65 -0.06
CA GLY A 49 5.69 6.20 0.96
C GLY A 49 4.41 5.42 1.11
N PHE A 50 3.46 6.01 1.80
CA PHE A 50 2.11 5.46 1.89
C PHE A 50 1.06 6.56 2.03
N THR A 51 -0.17 6.19 1.77
CA THR A 51 -1.36 7.00 2.00
C THR A 51 -2.52 6.12 2.44
N THR A 52 -3.57 6.73 2.95
CA THR A 52 -4.86 6.07 3.16
C THR A 52 -5.89 6.62 2.18
N LEU A 53 -6.85 5.82 1.83
CA LEU A 53 -8.00 6.22 1.03
C LEU A 53 -9.21 5.32 1.35
N HIS A 54 -10.42 5.78 1.01
CA HIS A 54 -11.62 5.00 1.20
C HIS A 54 -11.94 4.13 -0.02
N THR A 55 -12.00 2.82 0.20
CA THR A 55 -12.46 1.82 -0.77
C THR A 55 -13.07 0.62 -0.04
N ASP A 56 -13.81 -0.20 -0.75
CA ASP A 56 -14.41 -1.46 -0.28
C ASP A 56 -13.69 -2.71 -0.80
N ASP A 57 -12.69 -2.53 -1.66
CA ASP A 57 -11.89 -3.61 -2.24
C ASP A 57 -10.52 -3.08 -2.66
N VAL A 58 -9.44 -3.79 -2.31
CA VAL A 58 -8.08 -3.36 -2.68
C VAL A 58 -7.89 -3.27 -4.19
N ARG A 59 -8.56 -4.13 -4.98
CA ARG A 59 -8.48 -4.12 -6.44
C ARG A 59 -9.04 -2.85 -7.07
N LYS A 60 -9.89 -2.11 -6.34
CA LYS A 60 -10.47 -0.83 -6.78
C LYS A 60 -9.58 0.38 -6.44
N ILE A 61 -8.47 0.18 -5.73
CA ILE A 61 -7.57 1.28 -5.37
C ILE A 61 -7.09 2.05 -6.61
N PRO A 62 -6.62 1.41 -7.71
CA PRO A 62 -6.22 2.13 -8.91
C PRO A 62 -7.33 3.01 -9.49
N ASP A 63 -8.54 2.47 -9.65
CA ASP A 63 -9.69 3.22 -10.14
C ASP A 63 -10.03 4.40 -9.22
N ARG A 64 -9.91 4.19 -7.90
CA ARG A 64 -10.17 5.24 -6.92
C ARG A 64 -9.17 6.38 -7.04
N ILE A 65 -7.88 6.06 -7.23
CA ILE A 65 -6.82 7.03 -7.48
C ILE A 65 -7.08 7.78 -8.78
N LEU A 66 -7.40 7.08 -9.88
CA LEU A 66 -7.70 7.70 -11.18
C LEU A 66 -8.91 8.63 -11.12
N ASN A 67 -9.94 8.28 -10.34
CA ASN A 67 -11.13 9.12 -10.16
C ASN A 67 -10.85 10.44 -9.44
N MET A 68 -9.77 10.51 -8.65
CA MET A 68 -9.31 11.73 -7.98
C MET A 68 -8.36 12.58 -8.84
N MET A 69 -7.88 12.06 -9.98
CA MET A 69 -7.01 12.82 -10.88
C MET A 69 -7.76 14.01 -11.50
N PRO A 70 -7.10 15.17 -11.65
CA PRO A 70 -7.74 16.37 -12.19
C PRO A 70 -8.10 16.27 -13.67
N SER A 71 -7.49 15.36 -14.39
CA SER A 71 -7.76 15.06 -15.81
C SER A 71 -7.60 13.57 -16.06
N ARG A 72 -8.45 13.05 -16.94
CA ARG A 72 -8.34 11.68 -17.47
C ARG A 72 -7.66 11.64 -18.85
N GLN A 73 -7.06 12.73 -19.26
CA GLN A 73 -6.22 12.75 -20.44
C GLN A 73 -5.08 11.74 -20.24
N ASP A 74 -4.88 10.82 -21.18
CA ASP A 74 -3.96 9.69 -21.04
C ASP A 74 -4.29 8.72 -19.88
N ALA A 75 -5.58 8.41 -19.69
CA ALA A 75 -6.05 7.55 -18.59
C ALA A 75 -5.30 6.21 -18.51
N GLU A 76 -5.00 5.57 -19.65
CA GLU A 76 -4.24 4.33 -19.70
C GLU A 76 -2.80 4.51 -19.16
N ARG A 77 -2.14 5.60 -19.50
CA ARG A 77 -0.81 5.90 -18.98
C ARG A 77 -0.85 6.13 -17.47
N LEU A 78 -1.83 6.92 -17.01
CA LEU A 78 -1.99 7.21 -15.57
C LEU A 78 -2.30 5.94 -14.77
N GLU A 79 -3.12 5.04 -15.33
CA GLU A 79 -3.37 3.74 -14.71
C GLU A 79 -2.08 2.92 -14.61
N ASN A 80 -1.30 2.86 -15.68
CA ASN A 80 -0.01 2.16 -15.68
C ASN A 80 0.95 2.75 -14.63
N ASP A 81 1.01 4.07 -14.50
CA ASP A 81 1.84 4.77 -13.51
C ASP A 81 1.43 4.40 -12.07
N VAL A 82 0.13 4.25 -11.81
CA VAL A 82 -0.37 3.78 -10.51
C VAL A 82 0.11 2.35 -10.23
N TYR A 83 -0.02 1.42 -11.19
CA TYR A 83 0.42 0.03 -11.01
C TYR A 83 1.94 -0.13 -10.94
N VAL A 84 2.71 0.78 -11.51
CA VAL A 84 4.17 0.81 -11.38
C VAL A 84 4.62 1.37 -10.04
N GLY A 85 3.91 2.40 -9.56
CA GLY A 85 4.28 3.13 -8.33
C GLY A 85 3.77 2.49 -7.04
N MET A 86 2.67 1.74 -7.12
CA MET A 86 2.04 1.13 -5.95
C MET A 86 2.45 -0.33 -5.80
N ASP A 87 2.96 -0.70 -4.64
CA ASP A 87 3.38 -2.08 -4.34
C ASP A 87 2.29 -2.87 -3.62
N VAL A 88 1.70 -2.31 -2.57
CA VAL A 88 0.79 -3.03 -1.65
C VAL A 88 -0.43 -2.19 -1.32
N GLY A 89 -1.60 -2.82 -1.36
CA GLY A 89 -2.83 -2.29 -0.81
C GLY A 89 -3.33 -3.15 0.35
N VAL A 90 -3.81 -2.51 1.40
CA VAL A 90 -4.36 -3.17 2.59
C VAL A 90 -5.74 -2.64 2.87
N LEU A 91 -6.74 -3.52 2.96
CA LEU A 91 -8.09 -3.17 3.38
C LEU A 91 -8.29 -3.55 4.84
N LEU A 92 -8.67 -2.55 5.63
CA LEU A 92 -9.07 -2.72 7.02
C LEU A 92 -10.58 -2.66 7.13
N GLU A 93 -11.17 -3.65 7.79
CA GLU A 93 -12.60 -3.71 8.08
C GLU A 93 -12.84 -3.89 9.58
N THR A 94 -14.08 -3.71 9.99
CA THR A 94 -14.54 -3.96 11.36
C THR A 94 -15.53 -5.11 11.38
N ARG A 95 -15.46 -5.94 12.40
CA ARG A 95 -16.44 -6.99 12.67
C ARG A 95 -16.85 -6.98 14.14
N SER A 96 -18.00 -7.56 14.45
CA SER A 96 -18.37 -7.80 15.85
C SER A 96 -17.42 -8.80 16.47
N SER A 97 -16.88 -8.50 17.64
CA SER A 97 -15.98 -9.42 18.39
C SER A 97 -16.72 -10.55 19.10
N GLY A 98 -18.06 -10.63 18.98
CA GLY A 98 -18.89 -11.59 19.73
C GLY A 98 -19.24 -11.12 21.14
N GLU A 99 -18.61 -10.07 21.66
CA GLU A 99 -19.01 -9.39 22.90
C GLU A 99 -19.93 -8.23 22.58
N GLU A 100 -21.00 -8.05 23.39
CA GLU A 100 -22.00 -7.02 23.16
C GLU A 100 -21.38 -5.62 23.10
N GLY A 101 -21.56 -4.93 21.97
CA GLY A 101 -21.06 -3.56 21.72
C GLY A 101 -19.59 -3.43 21.38
N LYS A 102 -18.81 -4.50 21.32
CA LYS A 102 -17.40 -4.45 20.91
C LYS A 102 -17.20 -4.74 19.43
N GLN A 103 -16.41 -3.89 18.79
CA GLN A 103 -15.98 -4.07 17.41
C GLN A 103 -14.47 -4.30 17.38
N GLU A 104 -14.06 -5.22 16.53
CA GLU A 104 -12.68 -5.57 16.25
C GLU A 104 -12.31 -5.10 14.84
N ARG A 105 -11.15 -4.46 14.70
CA ARG A 105 -10.57 -4.15 13.38
C ARG A 105 -9.67 -5.29 12.95
N TYR A 106 -9.78 -5.66 11.69
CA TYR A 106 -8.94 -6.71 11.11
C TYR A 106 -8.53 -6.37 9.68
N ILE A 107 -7.45 -6.98 9.22
CA ILE A 107 -7.02 -6.92 7.83
C ILE A 107 -7.92 -7.86 7.03
N SER A 108 -8.78 -7.29 6.20
CA SER A 108 -9.70 -8.05 5.34
C SER A 108 -9.05 -8.49 4.04
N GLN A 109 -8.24 -7.61 3.44
CA GLN A 109 -7.56 -7.91 2.18
C GLN A 109 -6.13 -7.36 2.19
N ILE A 110 -5.21 -8.10 1.55
CA ILE A 110 -3.88 -7.62 1.14
C ILE A 110 -3.72 -7.95 -0.34
N GLY A 111 -3.46 -6.93 -1.14
CA GLY A 111 -3.17 -7.07 -2.57
C GLY A 111 -1.80 -6.52 -2.92
N PHE A 112 -1.06 -7.26 -3.74
CA PHE A 112 0.19 -6.83 -4.35
C PHE A 112 -0.07 -6.38 -5.78
N PHE A 113 0.39 -5.19 -6.11
CA PHE A 113 0.20 -4.59 -7.42
C PHE A 113 1.47 -4.68 -8.24
N SER A 114 1.30 -4.89 -9.53
CA SER A 114 2.42 -4.95 -10.47
C SER A 114 2.00 -4.63 -11.89
N ARG A 115 2.98 -4.22 -12.69
CA ARG A 115 2.86 -4.16 -14.13
C ARG A 115 3.94 -5.04 -14.75
N GLU A 116 3.54 -6.21 -15.23
CA GLU A 116 4.42 -7.20 -15.83
C GLU A 116 3.95 -7.54 -17.25
N ASP A 117 4.90 -7.61 -18.20
CA ASP A 117 4.64 -7.92 -19.61
C ASP A 117 3.53 -7.03 -20.24
N GLY A 118 3.52 -5.74 -19.85
CA GLY A 118 2.54 -4.78 -20.32
C GLY A 118 1.15 -4.89 -19.69
N LYS A 119 0.94 -5.76 -18.69
CA LYS A 119 -0.36 -6.00 -18.05
C LYS A 119 -0.35 -5.56 -16.59
N ASN A 120 -1.40 -4.83 -16.22
CA ASN A 120 -1.68 -4.43 -14.84
C ASN A 120 -2.29 -5.62 -14.08
N ARG A 121 -1.78 -5.92 -12.89
CA ARG A 121 -2.21 -7.05 -12.06
C ARG A 121 -2.33 -6.64 -10.61
N CYS A 122 -3.32 -7.21 -9.93
CA CYS A 122 -3.43 -7.21 -8.47
C CYS A 122 -3.54 -8.66 -8.00
N MET A 123 -2.60 -9.10 -7.19
CA MET A 123 -2.58 -10.43 -6.60
C MET A 123 -3.04 -10.32 -5.15
N LEU A 124 -4.10 -11.05 -4.80
CA LEU A 124 -4.62 -11.08 -3.42
C LEU A 124 -3.88 -12.14 -2.60
N ALA A 125 -3.12 -11.73 -1.60
CA ALA A 125 -2.50 -12.62 -0.64
C ALA A 125 -3.41 -12.91 0.57
N VAL A 126 -4.30 -11.95 0.91
CA VAL A 126 -5.32 -12.10 1.96
C VAL A 126 -6.67 -11.70 1.39
N GLN A 127 -7.71 -12.49 1.65
CA GLN A 127 -9.10 -12.20 1.31
C GLN A 127 -10.02 -12.66 2.43
N GLY A 128 -10.94 -11.79 2.86
CA GLY A 128 -11.86 -12.09 3.97
C GLY A 128 -11.14 -12.37 5.30
N GLY A 129 -9.94 -11.81 5.49
CA GLY A 129 -9.12 -12.06 6.68
C GLY A 129 -8.39 -13.39 6.68
N GLN A 130 -8.40 -14.13 5.56
CA GLN A 130 -7.72 -15.42 5.43
C GLN A 130 -6.67 -15.36 4.32
N LEU A 131 -5.59 -16.12 4.51
CA LEU A 131 -4.56 -16.29 3.50
C LEU A 131 -5.14 -17.02 2.27
N THR A 132 -4.78 -16.54 1.09
CA THR A 132 -5.15 -17.21 -0.17
C THR A 132 -4.05 -18.15 -0.61
N GLU A 133 -4.34 -19.01 -1.60
CA GLU A 133 -3.31 -19.85 -2.23
C GLU A 133 -2.18 -19.04 -2.89
N GLN A 134 -2.40 -17.76 -3.17
CA GLN A 134 -1.42 -16.86 -3.78
C GLN A 134 -0.44 -16.24 -2.76
N GLN A 135 -0.51 -16.58 -1.48
CA GLN A 135 0.40 -16.07 -0.45
C GLN A 135 1.86 -16.48 -0.64
N GLU A 136 2.11 -17.59 -1.35
CA GLU A 136 3.45 -18.12 -1.51
C GLU A 136 4.36 -17.17 -2.30
N LEU A 137 5.62 -17.05 -1.87
CA LEU A 137 6.63 -16.21 -2.52
C LEU A 137 6.74 -16.42 -4.03
N LYS A 138 6.47 -17.64 -4.52
CA LYS A 138 6.52 -17.95 -5.95
C LYS A 138 5.52 -17.15 -6.79
N PHE A 139 4.41 -16.73 -6.20
CA PHE A 139 3.36 -15.94 -6.87
C PHE A 139 3.57 -14.44 -6.79
N LEU A 140 4.46 -13.97 -5.91
CA LEU A 140 4.72 -12.54 -5.79
C LEU A 140 5.25 -11.94 -7.09
N PRO A 141 4.85 -10.70 -7.40
CA PRO A 141 5.41 -9.95 -8.52
C PRO A 141 6.94 -9.87 -8.46
N LYS A 142 7.59 -9.96 -9.62
CA LYS A 142 9.06 -9.96 -9.72
C LYS A 142 9.70 -8.73 -9.10
N ASP A 143 9.06 -7.56 -9.27
CA ASP A 143 9.57 -6.30 -8.70
C ASP A 143 9.48 -6.30 -7.18
N ILE A 144 8.40 -6.84 -6.61
CA ILE A 144 8.24 -7.00 -5.16
C ILE A 144 9.32 -7.93 -4.62
N LYS A 145 9.52 -9.10 -5.24
CA LYS A 145 10.60 -10.02 -4.86
C LYS A 145 11.96 -9.34 -4.86
N ARG A 146 12.28 -8.61 -5.92
CA ARG A 146 13.57 -7.87 -6.02
C ARG A 146 13.72 -6.82 -4.91
N LYS A 147 12.64 -6.14 -4.51
CA LYS A 147 12.66 -5.19 -3.39
C LYS A 147 12.88 -5.90 -2.07
N MET A 148 12.22 -7.04 -1.87
CA MET A 148 12.39 -7.90 -0.69
C MET A 148 13.83 -8.42 -0.58
N ASP A 149 14.37 -8.98 -1.65
CA ASP A 149 15.77 -9.50 -1.70
C ASP A 149 16.77 -8.41 -1.31
N LYS A 150 16.61 -7.19 -1.86
CA LYS A 150 17.44 -6.04 -1.49
C LYS A 150 17.34 -5.63 -0.04
N ALA A 151 16.19 -5.86 0.58
CA ALA A 151 15.93 -5.56 1.99
C ALA A 151 16.30 -6.73 2.93
N GLY A 152 16.75 -7.87 2.39
CA GLY A 152 17.02 -9.08 3.15
C GLY A 152 15.78 -9.78 3.68
N ILE A 153 14.60 -9.52 3.07
CA ILE A 153 13.32 -10.11 3.45
C ILE A 153 13.12 -11.38 2.63
N THR A 154 13.15 -12.52 3.29
CA THR A 154 13.04 -13.85 2.63
C THR A 154 11.63 -14.42 2.65
N ASP A 155 10.73 -13.87 3.44
CA ASP A 155 9.34 -14.31 3.58
C ASP A 155 8.43 -13.07 3.70
N VAL A 156 7.26 -13.08 3.04
CA VAL A 156 6.29 -11.96 3.06
C VAL A 156 5.73 -11.71 4.45
N PHE A 157 5.53 -12.79 5.20
CA PHE A 157 4.91 -12.77 6.52
C PHE A 157 5.93 -12.97 7.64
N TYR A 158 7.21 -13.18 7.32
CA TYR A 158 8.27 -13.36 8.27
C TYR A 158 9.26 -12.21 8.24
N CYS A 159 9.34 -11.48 9.32
CA CYS A 159 10.36 -10.48 9.56
C CYS A 159 10.92 -10.72 10.96
N GLU A 160 12.23 -10.98 11.07
CA GLU A 160 12.88 -11.23 12.38
C GLU A 160 12.66 -10.08 13.38
N GLN A 161 12.63 -8.85 12.88
CA GLN A 161 12.35 -7.68 13.73
C GLN A 161 10.91 -7.70 14.24
N LEU A 162 9.95 -8.05 13.39
CA LEU A 162 8.55 -8.15 13.78
C LEU A 162 8.36 -9.29 14.77
N GLN A 163 9.01 -10.44 14.56
CA GLN A 163 8.95 -11.56 15.49
C GLN A 163 9.47 -11.19 16.87
N LYS A 164 10.62 -10.50 16.96
CA LYS A 164 11.15 -10.02 18.25
C LYS A 164 10.17 -9.07 18.95
N MET A 165 9.58 -8.13 18.21
CA MET A 165 8.56 -7.22 18.76
C MET A 165 7.34 -7.99 19.28
N LEU A 166 6.85 -8.99 18.56
CA LEU A 166 5.71 -9.82 18.98
C LEU A 166 6.05 -10.68 20.19
N GLU A 167 7.27 -11.22 20.27
CA GLU A 167 7.77 -11.96 21.43
C GLU A 167 7.89 -11.06 22.67
N GLU A 168 8.37 -9.82 22.51
CA GLU A 168 8.45 -8.82 23.58
C GLU A 168 7.05 -8.42 24.09
N GLU A 169 6.05 -8.41 23.23
CA GLU A 169 4.64 -8.13 23.57
C GLU A 169 3.88 -9.39 24.04
N GLY A 170 4.53 -10.54 24.13
CA GLY A 170 3.92 -11.82 24.55
C GLY A 170 3.02 -12.45 23.48
N MET A 171 3.13 -12.04 22.22
CA MET A 171 2.46 -12.65 21.10
C MET A 171 3.38 -13.66 20.42
N VAL A 172 2.87 -14.88 20.18
CA VAL A 172 3.62 -15.92 19.48
C VAL A 172 3.14 -16.00 18.03
N TYR A 173 4.05 -15.80 17.08
CA TYR A 173 3.81 -16.08 15.68
C TYR A 173 4.29 -17.50 15.37
N GLU A 174 3.36 -18.44 15.21
CA GLU A 174 3.70 -19.78 14.75
C GLU A 174 3.95 -19.76 13.24
N LYS A 175 5.19 -20.04 12.84
CA LYS A 175 5.53 -20.28 11.45
C LYS A 175 4.92 -21.65 11.08
N ASN A 176 3.91 -21.67 10.22
CA ASN A 176 3.48 -22.92 9.60
C ASN A 176 4.62 -23.43 8.71
N VAL A 177 5.46 -24.28 9.29
CA VAL A 177 6.45 -25.08 8.57
C VAL A 177 5.74 -26.36 8.16
N ASP A 178 5.01 -26.31 7.07
CA ASP A 178 4.66 -27.53 6.37
C ASP A 178 5.79 -27.85 5.38
N ASP A 179 6.36 -29.03 5.59
CA ASP A 179 7.47 -29.66 4.85
C ASP A 179 7.27 -29.77 3.33
#